data_7dc00dcb785eca35504797d674bc1b80
#
_entry.id   7dc00dcb785eca35504797d674bc1b80
#
_cell.length_a   1.000
_cell.length_b   1.000
_cell.length_c   1.000
_cell.angle_alpha   90.00
_cell.angle_beta   90.00
_cell.angle_gamma   90.00
#
_symmetry.space_group_name_H-M   'P 1'
#
loop_
_entity.id
_entity.type
_entity.pdbx_description
1 polymer ?
#
loop_
_entity_poly.entity_id
_entity_poly.type
_entity_poly.pdbx_seq_one_letter_code
_entity_poly.pdbx_strand_id
1 'polypeptide(L)'
;RDRSPSRGLGDVYKRQDLNISAINSRKLAVRALLGIHAVCEVPVEEEIVSGVENDPDIQQKSRTMQLLALTSAKKDILRVHSDIALPQSSPNIGHLLYDYVEVRNRQVICTGEQMQIQGEAYVNVLYSSPEGKMEWYETMVPFSESIEGGMTGTQPICWVHCQTKEYEVEPAEDYDGEMRALSLNLSMDVEMKLWEERNVELLADVYSLETNLVPQKEMVCAKKLLIKNEAKLRISEQMKLAEEQERILQLCSFEGHAEMDHVEPVENGLQVEGILTVDILYATTDDSFPIAHTQEQIPFTQIVDVPGMKGHTEDISYEIEPAIDQLAVNLLDNERFEVKAVISLQTIVQQEVCMEKIVDIHKEPLDAVELMKHCLLYTSDAADEGLGV
;
A
#
# COMPACT_ATOMS: atom_id res chain seq x y z
N ARG A 1 -10.32 17.62 12.69
CA ARG A 1 -9.55 18.50 11.75
C ARG A 1 -8.35 17.69 11.28
N ASP A 2 -8.59 16.75 10.40
CA ASP A 2 -7.54 15.96 9.78
C ASP A 2 -7.17 16.58 8.46
N ARG A 3 -5.93 16.97 8.36
CA ARG A 3 -5.26 17.27 7.11
C ARG A 3 -3.99 16.44 7.07
N SER A 4 -4.12 15.16 6.76
CA SER A 4 -2.99 14.37 6.28
C SER A 4 -3.01 14.41 4.76
N PRO A 5 -2.00 14.90 4.08
CA PRO A 5 -1.86 14.71 2.65
C PRO A 5 -1.29 13.31 2.38
N SER A 6 -2.13 12.28 2.43
CA SER A 6 -1.73 10.99 1.86
C SER A 6 -1.80 11.13 0.35
N ARG A 7 -0.69 11.47 -0.27
CA ARG A 7 -0.48 11.39 -1.72
C ARG A 7 -0.07 9.96 -2.04
N GLY A 8 -1.00 9.11 -2.33
CA GLY A 8 -0.78 7.74 -2.75
C GLY A 8 -2.04 7.17 -3.39
N LEU A 9 -1.90 6.40 -4.42
CA LEU A 9 -2.94 5.55 -4.98
C LEU A 9 -3.31 4.49 -3.94
N GLY A 10 -4.37 4.67 -3.24
CA GLY A 10 -4.77 3.66 -2.25
C GLY A 10 -5.88 4.17 -1.46
N ASP A 11 -6.35 4.68 -0.71
CA ASP A 11 -7.63 4.84 -0.05
C ASP A 11 -8.50 5.91 -0.70
N VAL A 12 -9.36 5.46 -1.57
CA VAL A 12 -10.37 6.32 -2.20
C VAL A 12 -11.40 6.82 -1.17
N TYR A 13 -11.46 6.19 0.00
CA TYR A 13 -12.37 6.62 1.07
C TYR A 13 -11.82 6.29 2.46
N LYS A 14 -12.02 7.21 3.40
CA LYS A 14 -11.86 6.94 4.85
C LYS A 14 -13.23 6.95 5.51
N ARG A 15 -13.50 5.94 6.33
CA ARG A 15 -14.66 5.96 7.21
C ARG A 15 -14.44 7.02 8.29
N GLN A 16 -15.23 8.09 8.27
CA GLN A 16 -15.12 9.18 9.23
C GLN A 16 -16.03 9.00 10.45
N ASP A 17 -17.16 8.30 10.26
CA ASP A 17 -18.09 8.01 11.34
C ASP A 17 -18.95 6.81 10.98
N LEU A 18 -19.19 5.92 11.91
CA LEU A 18 -20.09 4.79 11.78
C LEU A 18 -20.97 4.71 13.01
N ASN A 19 -22.28 4.85 12.82
CA ASN A 19 -23.27 4.69 13.87
C ASN A 19 -24.21 3.53 13.54
N ILE A 20 -24.23 2.55 14.43
CA ILE A 20 -25.09 1.39 14.34
C ILE A 20 -26.05 1.40 15.52
N SER A 21 -27.36 1.36 15.26
CA SER A 21 -28.38 1.31 16.30
C SER A 21 -29.42 0.24 16.03
N ALA A 22 -29.79 -0.49 17.05
CA ALA A 22 -30.86 -1.49 16.96
C ALA A 22 -32.22 -0.77 16.99
N ILE A 23 -33.02 -0.94 15.94
CA ILE A 23 -34.38 -0.45 15.88
C ILE A 23 -35.32 -1.44 16.62
N ASN A 24 -35.09 -2.72 16.42
CA ASN A 24 -35.76 -3.82 17.12
C ASN A 24 -34.93 -5.12 16.97
N SER A 25 -35.39 -6.24 17.51
CA SER A 25 -34.69 -7.54 17.49
C SER A 25 -34.36 -8.10 16.10
N ARG A 26 -34.86 -7.50 15.03
CA ARG A 26 -34.66 -7.96 13.63
C ARG A 26 -34.22 -6.85 12.67
N LYS A 27 -34.01 -5.64 13.17
CA LYS A 27 -33.69 -4.48 12.32
C LYS A 27 -32.65 -3.57 12.96
N LEU A 28 -31.57 -3.35 12.24
CA LEU A 28 -30.53 -2.38 12.56
C LEU A 28 -30.64 -1.17 11.65
N ALA A 29 -30.29 0.00 12.17
CA ALA A 29 -30.03 1.17 11.37
C ALA A 29 -28.51 1.41 11.37
N VAL A 30 -27.96 1.54 10.17
CA VAL A 30 -26.54 1.84 9.97
C VAL A 30 -26.43 3.19 9.27
N ARG A 31 -25.64 4.09 9.84
CA ARG A 31 -25.28 5.37 9.23
C ARG A 31 -23.78 5.45 9.17
N ALA A 32 -23.24 5.71 7.98
CA ALA A 32 -21.82 5.92 7.78
C ALA A 32 -21.57 7.24 7.09
N LEU A 33 -20.53 7.96 7.52
CA LEU A 33 -19.97 9.12 6.85
C LEU A 33 -18.64 8.69 6.23
N LEU A 34 -18.54 8.81 4.90
CA LEU A 34 -17.34 8.43 4.15
C LEU A 34 -16.70 9.68 3.57
N GLY A 35 -15.42 9.87 3.87
CA GLY A 35 -14.57 10.86 3.18
C GLY A 35 -13.93 10.20 1.95
N ILE A 36 -14.08 10.82 0.78
CA ILE A 36 -13.48 10.32 -0.46
C ILE A 36 -12.38 11.28 -0.86
N HIS A 37 -11.17 10.75 -1.06
CA HIS A 37 -10.03 11.45 -1.62
C HIS A 37 -9.61 10.75 -2.91
N ALA A 38 -9.67 11.47 -4.04
CA ALA A 38 -9.31 10.91 -5.34
C ALA A 38 -8.01 11.57 -5.84
N VAL A 39 -7.06 10.75 -6.27
CA VAL A 39 -5.82 11.19 -6.92
C VAL A 39 -5.81 10.65 -8.35
N CYS A 40 -5.46 11.51 -9.31
CA CYS A 40 -5.31 11.12 -10.70
C CYS A 40 -3.86 11.35 -11.12
N GLU A 41 -3.18 10.28 -11.51
CA GLU A 41 -1.87 10.36 -12.16
C GLU A 41 -2.03 10.19 -13.68
N VAL A 42 -1.35 11.01 -14.43
CA VAL A 42 -1.37 10.96 -15.90
C VAL A 42 0.02 10.61 -16.40
N PRO A 43 0.18 9.58 -17.26
CA PRO A 43 1.44 9.37 -17.95
C PRO A 43 1.69 10.51 -18.94
N VAL A 44 2.89 11.09 -18.89
CA VAL A 44 3.32 12.17 -19.78
C VAL A 44 4.38 11.61 -20.73
N GLU A 45 4.14 11.82 -22.03
CA GLU A 45 5.12 11.58 -23.08
C GLU A 45 5.75 12.91 -23.47
N GLU A 46 7.07 13.02 -23.37
CA GLU A 46 7.78 14.25 -23.67
C GLU A 46 8.95 14.01 -24.62
N GLU A 47 9.11 14.87 -25.61
CA GLU A 47 10.27 14.86 -26.49
C GLU A 47 11.48 15.52 -25.81
N ILE A 48 12.60 14.82 -25.82
CA ILE A 48 13.87 15.30 -25.29
C ILE A 48 14.89 15.43 -26.40
N VAL A 49 15.55 16.56 -26.44
CA VAL A 49 16.68 16.82 -27.32
C VAL A 49 17.97 16.41 -26.61
N SER A 50 18.69 15.44 -27.15
CA SER A 50 19.96 14.95 -26.63
C SER A 50 21.19 15.56 -27.33
N GLY A 51 21.03 16.10 -28.54
CA GLY A 51 22.12 16.67 -29.32
C GLY A 51 21.69 17.32 -30.61
N VAL A 52 22.64 17.82 -31.36
CA VAL A 52 22.51 18.40 -32.69
C VAL A 52 23.02 17.40 -33.71
N GLU A 53 22.25 17.22 -34.81
CA GLU A 53 22.64 16.35 -35.90
C GLU A 53 23.38 17.14 -37.01
N ASN A 54 24.39 16.47 -37.60
CA ASN A 54 25.00 16.85 -38.86
C ASN A 54 25.59 18.27 -39.00
N ASP A 55 25.84 18.98 -37.89
CA ASP A 55 26.43 20.29 -37.89
C ASP A 55 27.74 20.32 -37.08
N PRO A 56 28.91 20.13 -37.74
CA PRO A 56 30.20 20.06 -37.04
C PRO A 56 30.66 21.41 -36.44
N ASP A 57 30.04 22.52 -36.88
CA ASP A 57 30.41 23.86 -36.40
C ASP A 57 29.69 24.20 -35.07
N ILE A 58 28.72 23.39 -34.66
CA ILE A 58 28.02 23.57 -33.38
C ILE A 58 28.68 22.72 -32.30
N GLN A 59 29.23 23.40 -31.32
CA GLN A 59 29.68 22.78 -30.07
C GLN A 59 28.47 22.62 -29.13
N GLN A 60 28.38 21.47 -28.53
CA GLN A 60 27.24 21.14 -27.67
C GLN A 60 27.69 20.71 -26.26
N LYS A 61 26.89 21.04 -25.27
CA LYS A 61 27.07 20.61 -23.88
C LYS A 61 25.84 19.88 -23.42
N SER A 62 26.00 18.61 -23.03
CA SER A 62 24.93 17.80 -22.45
C SER A 62 25.00 17.79 -20.93
N ARG A 63 23.85 17.54 -20.28
CA ARG A 63 23.74 17.22 -18.87
C ARG A 63 22.96 15.92 -18.73
N THR A 64 23.34 15.11 -17.78
CA THR A 64 22.63 13.86 -17.46
C THR A 64 21.60 14.14 -16.38
N MET A 65 20.35 13.75 -16.65
CA MET A 65 19.25 13.74 -15.69
C MET A 65 18.93 12.30 -15.31
N GLN A 66 18.98 12.00 -14.02
CA GLN A 66 18.52 10.71 -13.50
C GLN A 66 17.05 10.82 -13.12
N LEU A 67 16.23 9.91 -13.64
CA LEU A 67 14.79 9.91 -13.43
C LEU A 67 14.22 8.50 -13.36
N LEU A 68 12.99 8.39 -12.84
CA LEU A 68 12.16 7.21 -12.87
C LEU A 68 11.29 7.23 -14.12
N ALA A 69 11.56 6.33 -15.06
CA ALA A 69 10.69 6.10 -16.21
C ALA A 69 9.64 5.05 -15.84
N LEU A 70 8.37 5.37 -16.03
CA LEU A 70 7.29 4.39 -15.87
C LEU A 70 7.35 3.38 -17.03
N THR A 71 7.51 2.10 -16.71
CA THR A 71 7.55 1.03 -17.72
C THR A 71 6.23 0.29 -17.83
N SER A 72 5.49 0.18 -16.72
CA SER A 72 4.18 -0.47 -16.72
C SER A 72 3.34 0.01 -15.53
N ALA A 73 2.03 0.17 -15.77
CA ALA A 73 1.03 0.35 -14.72
C ALA A 73 -0.16 -0.55 -15.04
N LYS A 74 -0.53 -1.42 -14.11
CA LYS A 74 -1.60 -2.40 -14.30
C LYS A 74 -2.44 -2.54 -13.05
N LYS A 75 -3.72 -2.91 -13.26
CA LYS A 75 -4.63 -3.36 -12.20
C LYS A 75 -5.08 -4.77 -12.53
N ASP A 76 -5.13 -5.63 -11.54
CA ASP A 76 -5.55 -7.02 -11.68
C ASP A 76 -6.31 -7.47 -10.43
N ILE A 77 -6.96 -8.65 -10.53
CA ILE A 77 -7.66 -9.28 -9.40
C ILE A 77 -6.99 -10.63 -9.16
N LEU A 78 -6.37 -10.75 -8.00
CA LEU A 78 -5.81 -12.01 -7.53
C LEU A 78 -6.89 -12.79 -6.78
N ARG A 79 -7.02 -14.09 -7.07
CA ARG A 79 -7.98 -14.99 -6.42
C ARG A 79 -7.26 -16.14 -5.77
N VAL A 80 -7.57 -16.35 -4.50
CA VAL A 80 -7.08 -17.48 -3.70
C VAL A 80 -8.26 -18.35 -3.33
N HIS A 81 -8.15 -19.64 -3.62
CA HIS A 81 -9.10 -20.64 -3.19
C HIS A 81 -8.37 -21.70 -2.37
N SER A 82 -8.92 -22.09 -1.22
CA SER A 82 -8.33 -23.12 -0.37
C SER A 82 -9.40 -23.84 0.45
N ASP A 83 -9.23 -25.15 0.54
CA ASP A 83 -9.99 -25.98 1.47
C ASP A 83 -9.17 -26.16 2.76
N ILE A 84 -9.79 -25.83 3.88
CA ILE A 84 -9.19 -25.83 5.22
C ILE A 84 -9.84 -26.93 6.06
N ALA A 85 -9.10 -27.95 6.38
CA ALA A 85 -9.60 -29.02 7.28
C ALA A 85 -9.41 -28.60 8.74
N LEU A 86 -10.47 -28.69 9.54
CA LEU A 86 -10.36 -28.53 10.98
C LEU A 86 -9.69 -29.78 11.61
N PRO A 87 -9.04 -29.64 12.77
CA PRO A 87 -8.51 -30.77 13.51
C PRO A 87 -9.60 -31.83 13.79
N GLN A 88 -9.25 -33.11 13.76
CA GLN A 88 -10.19 -34.20 14.03
C GLN A 88 -10.85 -34.13 15.43
N SER A 89 -10.20 -33.43 16.37
CA SER A 89 -10.75 -33.19 17.72
C SER A 89 -11.79 -32.08 17.76
N SER A 90 -11.92 -31.29 16.70
CA SER A 90 -12.90 -30.21 16.63
C SER A 90 -14.29 -30.77 16.35
N PRO A 91 -15.35 -30.26 17.01
CA PRO A 91 -16.71 -30.64 16.69
C PRO A 91 -17.10 -30.20 15.28
N ASN A 92 -18.11 -30.84 14.72
CA ASN A 92 -18.67 -30.48 13.45
C ASN A 92 -19.21 -29.04 13.47
N ILE A 93 -19.13 -28.36 12.34
CA ILE A 93 -19.65 -27.02 12.16
C ILE A 93 -21.17 -27.12 11.94
N GLY A 94 -21.95 -26.56 12.86
CA GLY A 94 -23.40 -26.41 12.69
C GLY A 94 -23.74 -25.12 11.93
N HIS A 95 -23.29 -23.98 12.45
CA HIS A 95 -23.45 -22.67 11.83
C HIS A 95 -22.23 -21.80 12.06
N LEU A 96 -21.77 -21.09 11.03
CA LEU A 96 -20.82 -20.00 11.22
C LEU A 96 -21.53 -18.82 11.87
N LEU A 97 -20.93 -18.27 12.92
CA LEU A 97 -21.44 -17.12 13.67
C LEU A 97 -20.68 -15.84 13.31
N TYR A 98 -19.39 -15.99 13.02
CA TYR A 98 -18.49 -14.91 12.64
C TYR A 98 -17.30 -15.48 11.86
N ASP A 99 -16.84 -14.75 10.88
CA ASP A 99 -15.64 -15.05 10.12
C ASP A 99 -14.84 -13.78 9.85
N TYR A 100 -13.52 -13.92 9.82
CA TYR A 100 -12.60 -12.85 9.51
C TYR A 100 -11.43 -13.38 8.71
N VAL A 101 -11.07 -12.66 7.64
CA VAL A 101 -9.94 -13.01 6.79
C VAL A 101 -9.07 -11.76 6.56
N GLU A 102 -7.79 -11.89 6.85
CA GLU A 102 -6.79 -10.84 6.66
C GLU A 102 -5.55 -11.39 5.94
N VAL A 103 -4.98 -10.62 5.04
CA VAL A 103 -3.73 -10.98 4.35
C VAL A 103 -2.54 -10.48 5.14
N ARG A 104 -1.66 -11.40 5.52
CA ARG A 104 -0.44 -11.14 6.30
C ARG A 104 0.82 -11.59 5.56
N ASN A 105 1.99 -11.14 6.01
CA ASN A 105 3.29 -11.54 5.46
C ASN A 105 3.39 -11.43 3.93
N ARG A 106 2.75 -10.40 3.37
CA ARG A 106 2.73 -10.19 1.92
C ARG A 106 4.13 -9.88 1.40
N GLN A 107 4.55 -10.60 0.39
CA GLN A 107 5.82 -10.37 -0.32
C GLN A 107 5.58 -10.33 -1.82
N VAL A 108 6.27 -9.42 -2.48
CA VAL A 108 6.23 -9.26 -3.93
C VAL A 108 7.61 -9.55 -4.50
N ILE A 109 7.70 -10.56 -5.36
CA ILE A 109 8.93 -10.98 -6.02
C ILE A 109 8.79 -10.73 -7.51
N CYS A 110 9.60 -9.82 -8.04
CA CYS A 110 9.64 -9.51 -9.46
C CYS A 110 10.77 -10.31 -10.13
N THR A 111 10.41 -11.21 -11.03
CA THR A 111 11.38 -12.07 -11.77
C THR A 111 11.08 -12.05 -13.26
N GLY A 112 11.94 -11.42 -14.07
CA GLY A 112 11.77 -11.38 -15.52
C GLY A 112 10.44 -10.77 -15.94
N GLU A 113 9.60 -11.53 -16.65
CA GLU A 113 8.30 -11.05 -17.15
C GLU A 113 7.13 -11.31 -16.17
N GLN A 114 7.39 -11.98 -15.05
CA GLN A 114 6.37 -12.35 -14.07
C GLN A 114 6.60 -11.68 -12.73
N MET A 115 5.52 -11.32 -12.10
CA MET A 115 5.47 -10.89 -10.71
C MET A 115 4.74 -11.94 -9.90
N GLN A 116 5.37 -12.41 -8.84
CA GLN A 116 4.80 -13.34 -7.89
C GLN A 116 4.42 -12.59 -6.63
N ILE A 117 3.16 -12.71 -6.22
CA ILE A 117 2.64 -12.22 -4.96
C ILE A 117 2.40 -13.42 -4.07
N GLN A 118 3.07 -13.45 -2.95
CA GLN A 118 2.92 -14.50 -1.95
C GLN A 118 2.61 -13.89 -0.59
N GLY A 119 1.93 -14.67 0.24
CA GLY A 119 1.53 -14.26 1.58
C GLY A 119 0.77 -15.36 2.28
N GLU A 120 0.14 -14.99 3.38
CA GLU A 120 -0.68 -15.88 4.20
C GLU A 120 -2.04 -15.22 4.43
N ALA A 121 -3.13 -15.94 4.14
CA ALA A 121 -4.45 -15.55 4.57
C ALA A 121 -4.66 -16.04 6.01
N TYR A 122 -4.70 -15.13 6.97
CA TYR A 122 -5.16 -15.41 8.33
C TYR A 122 -6.67 -15.58 8.28
N VAL A 123 -7.15 -16.74 8.68
CA VAL A 123 -8.58 -17.07 8.73
C VAL A 123 -8.95 -17.36 10.16
N ASN A 124 -9.92 -16.65 10.68
CA ASN A 124 -10.51 -16.87 11.99
C ASN A 124 -12.02 -17.08 11.85
N VAL A 125 -12.56 -18.09 12.46
CA VAL A 125 -14.00 -18.38 12.47
C VAL A 125 -14.49 -18.69 13.87
N LEU A 126 -15.65 -18.16 14.21
CA LEU A 126 -16.45 -18.54 15.36
C LEU A 126 -17.68 -19.31 14.83
N TYR A 127 -17.91 -20.49 15.35
CA TYR A 127 -19.01 -21.32 14.91
C TYR A 127 -19.74 -22.00 16.07
N SER A 128 -20.98 -22.41 15.86
CA SER A 128 -21.69 -23.28 16.78
C SER A 128 -21.62 -24.72 16.29
N SER A 129 -21.37 -25.67 17.20
CA SER A 129 -21.55 -27.08 16.91
C SER A 129 -23.03 -27.43 16.74
N PRO A 130 -23.39 -28.61 16.18
CA PRO A 130 -24.76 -29.08 16.11
C PRO A 130 -25.45 -29.14 17.49
N GLU A 131 -24.68 -29.34 18.57
CA GLU A 131 -25.16 -29.36 19.96
C GLU A 131 -25.34 -27.95 20.55
N GLY A 132 -24.99 -26.89 19.79
CA GLY A 132 -25.12 -25.51 20.20
C GLY A 132 -23.95 -24.98 21.03
N LYS A 133 -22.83 -25.72 21.12
CA LYS A 133 -21.61 -25.25 21.79
C LYS A 133 -20.84 -24.30 20.85
N MET A 134 -20.40 -23.18 21.37
CA MET A 134 -19.55 -22.23 20.63
C MET A 134 -18.11 -22.69 20.62
N GLU A 135 -17.51 -22.69 19.43
CA GLU A 135 -16.13 -23.04 19.17
C GLU A 135 -15.52 -22.03 18.21
N TRP A 136 -14.21 -21.88 18.25
CA TRP A 136 -13.49 -21.03 17.29
C TRP A 136 -12.30 -21.79 16.74
N TYR A 137 -11.89 -21.38 15.56
CA TYR A 137 -10.75 -21.96 14.88
C TYR A 137 -10.02 -20.85 14.11
N GLU A 138 -8.69 -20.86 14.22
CA GLU A 138 -7.83 -19.96 13.47
C GLU A 138 -6.74 -20.71 12.74
N THR A 139 -6.36 -20.21 11.56
CA THR A 139 -5.29 -20.79 10.77
C THR A 139 -4.67 -19.77 9.82
N MET A 140 -3.45 -20.08 9.36
CA MET A 140 -2.78 -19.36 8.27
C MET A 140 -2.78 -20.21 7.01
N VAL A 141 -3.32 -19.68 5.92
CA VAL A 141 -3.38 -20.33 4.62
C VAL A 141 -2.36 -19.66 3.71
N PRO A 142 -1.23 -20.31 3.39
CA PRO A 142 -0.24 -19.75 2.49
C PRO A 142 -0.79 -19.71 1.07
N PHE A 143 -0.49 -18.63 0.36
CA PHE A 143 -0.80 -18.50 -1.07
C PHE A 143 0.39 -17.95 -1.84
N SER A 144 0.42 -18.27 -3.13
CA SER A 144 1.47 -17.80 -4.04
C SER A 144 0.91 -17.76 -5.46
N GLU A 145 0.66 -16.56 -5.94
CA GLU A 145 0.03 -16.33 -7.24
C GLU A 145 0.93 -15.48 -8.13
N SER A 146 0.87 -15.73 -9.43
CA SER A 146 1.69 -15.04 -10.42
C SER A 146 0.82 -14.14 -11.31
N ILE A 147 1.28 -12.91 -11.50
CA ILE A 147 0.67 -11.95 -12.42
C ILE A 147 1.68 -11.63 -13.52
N GLU A 148 1.21 -11.56 -14.77
CA GLU A 148 2.04 -11.10 -15.88
C GLU A 148 2.37 -9.61 -15.70
N GLY A 149 3.65 -9.31 -15.39
CA GLY A 149 4.11 -7.95 -15.12
C GLY A 149 4.38 -7.12 -16.37
N GLY A 150 4.70 -7.75 -17.49
CA GLY A 150 5.16 -7.05 -18.71
C GLY A 150 6.46 -6.29 -18.48
N MET A 151 7.36 -6.84 -17.66
CA MET A 151 8.61 -6.20 -17.26
C MET A 151 9.60 -6.18 -18.43
N THR A 152 10.07 -4.97 -18.75
CA THR A 152 11.21 -4.74 -19.65
C THR A 152 12.29 -4.07 -18.81
N GLY A 153 13.45 -4.69 -18.67
CA GLY A 153 14.57 -4.11 -17.93
C GLY A 153 15.23 -5.07 -16.94
N THR A 154 16.42 -4.73 -16.50
CA THR A 154 17.27 -5.62 -15.68
C THR A 154 17.00 -5.53 -14.17
N GLN A 155 16.46 -4.41 -13.66
CA GLN A 155 16.16 -4.20 -12.25
C GLN A 155 14.96 -3.25 -12.11
N PRO A 156 13.72 -3.74 -12.31
CA PRO A 156 12.54 -2.90 -12.16
C PRO A 156 12.30 -2.53 -10.69
N ILE A 157 11.94 -1.27 -10.46
CA ILE A 157 11.41 -0.82 -9.18
C ILE A 157 9.91 -1.08 -9.21
N CYS A 158 9.47 -2.00 -8.37
CA CYS A 158 8.09 -2.46 -8.35
C CYS A 158 7.39 -1.91 -7.10
N TRP A 159 6.28 -1.23 -7.28
CA TRP A 159 5.34 -0.87 -6.22
C TRP A 159 4.04 -1.62 -6.44
N VAL A 160 3.57 -2.30 -5.40
CA VAL A 160 2.35 -3.09 -5.48
C VAL A 160 1.48 -2.77 -4.28
N HIS A 161 0.34 -2.18 -4.57
CA HIS A 161 -0.75 -2.07 -3.62
C HIS A 161 -1.68 -3.26 -3.78
N CYS A 162 -2.02 -3.92 -2.67
CA CYS A 162 -2.88 -5.09 -2.67
C CYS A 162 -3.88 -4.96 -1.53
N GLN A 163 -5.15 -4.92 -1.88
CA GLN A 163 -6.26 -4.75 -0.94
C GLN A 163 -7.24 -5.90 -1.06
N THR A 164 -7.69 -6.45 0.06
CA THR A 164 -8.79 -7.42 0.08
C THR A 164 -10.06 -6.75 -0.44
N LYS A 165 -10.62 -7.31 -1.52
CA LYS A 165 -11.84 -6.85 -2.12
C LYS A 165 -13.05 -7.49 -1.49
N GLU A 166 -13.02 -8.81 -1.42
CA GLU A 166 -14.07 -9.64 -0.84
C GLU A 166 -13.51 -10.99 -0.43
N TYR A 167 -14.10 -11.60 0.56
CA TYR A 167 -13.83 -12.97 0.92
C TYR A 167 -15.14 -13.67 1.30
N GLU A 168 -15.13 -14.98 1.18
CA GLU A 168 -16.21 -15.86 1.57
C GLU A 168 -15.62 -17.10 2.25
N VAL A 169 -16.14 -17.43 3.41
CA VAL A 169 -15.79 -18.63 4.16
C VAL A 169 -17.06 -19.46 4.35
N GLU A 170 -17.07 -20.65 3.79
CA GLU A 170 -18.24 -21.54 3.88
C GLU A 170 -17.87 -22.86 4.56
N PRO A 171 -18.77 -23.42 5.40
CA PRO A 171 -18.60 -24.77 5.90
C PRO A 171 -18.63 -25.78 4.75
N ALA A 172 -17.75 -26.77 4.83
CA ALA A 172 -17.64 -27.85 3.83
C ALA A 172 -17.49 -29.20 4.51
N GLU A 173 -17.81 -30.24 3.78
CA GLU A 173 -17.54 -31.61 4.22
C GLU A 173 -16.06 -31.93 4.07
N ASP A 174 -15.50 -32.60 5.09
CA ASP A 174 -14.18 -33.17 4.99
C ASP A 174 -14.19 -34.48 4.16
N TYR A 175 -13.04 -35.12 4.00
CA TYR A 175 -12.93 -36.36 3.21
C TYR A 175 -13.69 -37.55 3.82
N ASP A 176 -14.11 -37.47 5.11
CA ASP A 176 -14.95 -38.47 5.78
C ASP A 176 -16.47 -38.16 5.64
N GLY A 177 -16.82 -37.02 5.01
CA GLY A 177 -18.19 -36.54 4.83
C GLY A 177 -18.76 -35.84 6.08
N GLU A 178 -17.89 -35.42 6.99
CA GLU A 178 -18.26 -34.66 8.19
C GLU A 178 -18.08 -33.15 7.95
N MET A 179 -18.97 -32.34 8.51
CA MET A 179 -18.91 -30.88 8.39
C MET A 179 -17.76 -30.28 9.23
N ARG A 180 -16.51 -30.61 8.87
CA ARG A 180 -15.28 -30.21 9.54
C ARG A 180 -14.25 -29.61 8.60
N ALA A 181 -14.70 -29.03 7.52
CA ALA A 181 -13.86 -28.26 6.63
C ALA A 181 -14.46 -26.88 6.39
N LEU A 182 -13.63 -25.97 5.91
CA LEU A 182 -14.02 -24.64 5.44
C LEU A 182 -13.51 -24.47 4.01
N SER A 183 -14.32 -23.90 3.16
CA SER A 183 -13.92 -23.44 1.83
C SER A 183 -13.67 -21.94 1.88
N LEU A 184 -12.45 -21.50 1.62
CA LEU A 184 -12.05 -20.11 1.54
C LEU A 184 -11.99 -19.66 0.10
N ASN A 185 -12.72 -18.60 -0.24
CA ASN A 185 -12.56 -17.83 -1.47
C ASN A 185 -12.17 -16.41 -1.11
N LEU A 186 -10.98 -15.98 -1.52
CA LEU A 186 -10.46 -14.64 -1.27
C LEU A 186 -10.13 -13.97 -2.59
N SER A 187 -10.65 -12.76 -2.80
CA SER A 187 -10.34 -11.90 -3.94
C SER A 187 -9.64 -10.64 -3.46
N MET A 188 -8.53 -10.28 -4.11
CA MET A 188 -7.76 -9.09 -3.81
C MET A 188 -7.62 -8.22 -5.07
N ASP A 189 -7.88 -6.92 -4.95
CA ASP A 189 -7.52 -5.96 -5.98
C ASP A 189 -6.01 -5.67 -5.87
N VAL A 190 -5.31 -5.78 -6.99
CA VAL A 190 -3.87 -5.57 -7.08
C VAL A 190 -3.61 -4.44 -8.06
N GLU A 191 -2.97 -3.38 -7.57
CA GLU A 191 -2.48 -2.30 -8.40
C GLU A 191 -0.96 -2.34 -8.40
N MET A 192 -0.36 -2.31 -9.58
CA MET A 192 1.09 -2.37 -9.73
C MET A 192 1.60 -1.24 -10.61
N LYS A 193 2.72 -0.66 -10.19
CA LYS A 193 3.53 0.28 -10.94
C LYS A 193 4.95 -0.23 -11.01
N LEU A 194 5.50 -0.23 -12.20
CA LEU A 194 6.87 -0.62 -12.48
C LEU A 194 7.61 0.57 -13.05
N TRP A 195 8.74 0.91 -12.43
CA TRP A 195 9.64 1.96 -12.92
C TRP A 195 11.02 1.39 -13.16
N GLU A 196 11.75 2.08 -14.00
CA GLU A 196 13.18 1.87 -14.25
C GLU A 196 13.92 3.18 -14.02
N GLU A 197 15.05 3.13 -13.30
CA GLU A 197 15.93 4.28 -13.23
C GLU A 197 16.65 4.47 -14.56
N ARG A 198 16.48 5.64 -15.18
CA ARG A 198 17.12 5.99 -16.44
C ARG A 198 17.98 7.25 -16.30
N ASN A 199 19.12 7.20 -16.95
CA ASN A 199 19.96 8.37 -17.16
C ASN A 199 19.69 8.91 -18.55
N VAL A 200 19.12 10.11 -18.62
CA VAL A 200 18.77 10.78 -19.85
C VAL A 200 19.71 11.93 -20.08
N GLU A 201 20.32 11.99 -21.27
CA GLU A 201 21.13 13.12 -21.67
C GLU A 201 20.27 14.22 -22.29
N LEU A 202 20.33 15.40 -21.66
CA LEU A 202 19.63 16.62 -22.10
C LEU A 202 20.64 17.57 -22.73
N LEU A 203 20.33 18.11 -23.90
CA LEU A 203 21.10 19.20 -24.46
C LEU A 203 20.90 20.47 -23.60
N ALA A 204 21.96 20.89 -22.93
CA ALA A 204 21.92 21.97 -21.97
C ALA A 204 22.41 23.30 -22.53
N ASP A 205 23.35 23.28 -23.48
CA ASP A 205 23.92 24.47 -24.08
C ASP A 205 24.50 24.18 -25.47
N VAL A 206 24.51 25.20 -26.34
CA VAL A 206 25.04 25.15 -27.69
C VAL A 206 25.82 26.42 -28.01
N TYR A 207 26.89 26.27 -28.78
CA TYR A 207 27.75 27.38 -29.15
C TYR A 207 28.33 27.18 -30.57
N SER A 208 28.38 28.23 -31.38
CA SER A 208 29.09 28.26 -32.65
C SER A 208 29.97 29.49 -32.74
N LEU A 209 31.14 29.36 -33.38
CA LEU A 209 32.03 30.47 -33.66
C LEU A 209 31.59 31.26 -34.93
N GLU A 210 30.86 30.60 -35.82
CA GLU A 210 30.55 31.12 -37.14
C GLU A 210 29.16 31.73 -37.23
N THR A 211 28.22 31.24 -36.40
CA THR A 211 26.81 31.64 -36.48
C THR A 211 26.29 31.97 -35.08
N ASN A 212 25.42 32.99 -35.01
CA ASN A 212 24.68 33.26 -33.78
C ASN A 212 23.55 32.24 -33.62
N LEU A 213 23.59 31.49 -32.50
CA LEU A 213 22.59 30.46 -32.13
C LEU A 213 21.65 31.01 -31.06
N VAL A 214 20.36 30.87 -31.31
CA VAL A 214 19.29 31.23 -30.35
C VAL A 214 18.59 29.96 -29.87
N PRO A 215 19.00 29.40 -28.74
CA PRO A 215 18.35 28.22 -28.18
C PRO A 215 17.04 28.62 -27.49
N GLN A 216 15.98 27.89 -27.78
CA GLN A 216 14.74 27.92 -27.02
C GLN A 216 14.84 26.92 -25.88
N LYS A 217 14.62 27.38 -24.63
CA LYS A 217 14.74 26.57 -23.43
C LYS A 217 13.41 26.44 -22.74
N GLU A 218 13.17 25.22 -22.19
CA GLU A 218 12.02 24.90 -21.34
C GLU A 218 12.50 24.14 -20.10
N MET A 219 11.68 24.18 -19.04
CA MET A 219 11.92 23.38 -17.85
C MET A 219 11.30 22.00 -18.04
N VAL A 220 12.05 20.96 -17.75
CA VAL A 220 11.54 19.59 -17.59
C VAL A 220 11.69 19.19 -16.13
N CYS A 221 10.62 18.70 -15.53
CA CYS A 221 10.61 18.19 -14.16
C CYS A 221 10.25 16.71 -14.20
N ALA A 222 11.03 15.88 -13.52
CA ALA A 222 10.78 14.46 -13.43
C ALA A 222 11.11 13.93 -12.03
N LYS A 223 10.52 12.82 -11.64
CA LYS A 223 10.75 12.20 -10.33
C LYS A 223 12.02 11.33 -10.36
N LYS A 224 12.83 11.43 -9.33
CA LYS A 224 13.99 10.60 -9.06
C LYS A 224 13.72 9.76 -7.82
N LEU A 225 14.10 8.48 -7.82
CA LEU A 225 14.03 7.65 -6.62
C LEU A 225 15.07 8.11 -5.59
N LEU A 226 14.63 8.33 -4.36
CA LEU A 226 15.52 8.48 -3.21
C LEU A 226 15.69 7.14 -2.50
N ILE A 227 14.59 6.47 -2.20
CA ILE A 227 14.60 5.16 -1.55
C ILE A 227 13.33 4.37 -1.86
N LYS A 228 13.50 3.06 -1.89
CA LYS A 228 12.43 2.07 -1.72
C LYS A 228 12.90 1.09 -0.66
N ASN A 229 12.17 1.01 0.45
CA ASN A 229 12.48 0.07 1.52
C ASN A 229 11.22 -0.47 2.20
N GLU A 230 11.44 -1.39 3.14
CA GLU A 230 10.43 -1.91 4.04
C GLU A 230 10.99 -1.84 5.45
N ALA A 231 10.42 -0.97 6.28
CA ALA A 231 10.75 -0.85 7.69
C ALA A 231 9.79 -1.70 8.52
N LYS A 232 10.30 -2.40 9.54
CA LYS A 232 9.47 -3.23 10.45
C LYS A 232 9.56 -2.70 11.86
N LEU A 233 8.42 -2.43 12.45
CA LEU A 233 8.32 -2.08 13.86
C LEU A 233 7.63 -3.20 14.65
N ARG A 234 8.01 -3.31 15.92
CA ARG A 234 7.44 -4.27 16.85
C ARG A 234 6.75 -3.56 17.99
N ILE A 235 5.52 -3.97 18.25
CA ILE A 235 4.71 -3.49 19.35
C ILE A 235 4.56 -4.62 20.36
N SER A 236 4.66 -4.30 21.66
CA SER A 236 4.36 -5.20 22.76
C SER A 236 3.83 -4.37 23.91
N GLU A 237 2.51 -4.37 24.10
CA GLU A 237 1.82 -3.56 25.08
C GLU A 237 0.91 -4.40 25.95
N GLN A 238 0.94 -4.13 27.28
CA GLN A 238 0.03 -4.74 28.23
C GLN A 238 -1.15 -3.82 28.49
N MET A 239 -2.33 -4.36 28.33
CA MET A 239 -3.58 -3.64 28.43
C MET A 239 -4.48 -4.23 29.49
N LYS A 240 -5.38 -3.41 30.03
CA LYS A 240 -6.34 -3.83 31.03
C LYS A 240 -7.74 -3.42 30.60
N LEU A 241 -8.70 -4.33 30.72
CA LEU A 241 -10.10 -4.04 30.50
C LEU A 241 -10.57 -2.86 31.36
N ALA A 242 -11.47 -2.07 30.84
CA ALA A 242 -12.16 -1.03 31.62
C ALA A 242 -12.96 -1.69 32.78
N GLU A 243 -13.11 -0.97 33.90
CA GLU A 243 -13.78 -1.49 35.12
C GLU A 243 -15.23 -1.91 34.88
N GLU A 244 -15.86 -1.38 33.83
CA GLU A 244 -17.26 -1.61 33.46
C GLU A 244 -17.43 -2.82 32.50
N GLN A 245 -16.32 -3.39 32.01
CA GLN A 245 -16.35 -4.51 31.08
C GLN A 245 -16.35 -5.87 31.80
N GLU A 246 -17.07 -6.84 31.21
CA GLU A 246 -17.10 -8.19 31.73
C GLU A 246 -15.74 -8.86 31.64
N ARG A 247 -15.42 -9.72 32.61
CA ARG A 247 -14.14 -10.43 32.68
C ARG A 247 -13.97 -11.45 31.58
N ILE A 248 -12.76 -11.54 31.07
CA ILE A 248 -12.39 -12.49 30.03
C ILE A 248 -12.32 -13.91 30.62
N LEU A 249 -13.13 -14.81 30.09
CA LEU A 249 -13.00 -16.23 30.30
C LEU A 249 -12.01 -16.81 29.27
N GLN A 250 -12.16 -16.40 28.00
CA GLN A 250 -11.36 -16.89 26.89
C GLN A 250 -11.44 -15.94 25.71
N LEU A 251 -10.31 -15.75 25.00
CA LEU A 251 -10.26 -15.02 23.75
C LEU A 251 -10.89 -15.86 22.63
N CYS A 252 -11.76 -15.26 21.81
CA CYS A 252 -12.45 -15.93 20.70
C CYS A 252 -11.90 -15.49 19.35
N SER A 253 -11.66 -14.19 19.18
CA SER A 253 -11.11 -13.60 17.96
C SER A 253 -10.40 -12.30 18.29
N PHE A 254 -9.46 -11.92 17.45
CA PHE A 254 -8.87 -10.58 17.47
C PHE A 254 -8.49 -10.14 16.06
N GLU A 255 -8.71 -8.88 15.81
CA GLU A 255 -8.45 -8.22 14.54
C GLU A 255 -7.55 -7.02 14.78
N GLY A 256 -6.72 -6.68 13.82
CA GLY A 256 -5.86 -5.52 13.88
C GLY A 256 -6.01 -4.64 12.66
N HIS A 257 -5.97 -3.34 12.86
CA HIS A 257 -5.92 -2.38 11.78
C HIS A 257 -4.87 -1.31 12.08
N ALA A 258 -3.89 -1.19 11.20
CA ALA A 258 -2.82 -0.20 11.32
C ALA A 258 -3.09 0.96 10.37
N GLU A 259 -3.25 2.15 10.93
CA GLU A 259 -3.45 3.38 10.17
C GLU A 259 -2.31 4.36 10.43
N MET A 260 -1.89 5.07 9.39
CA MET A 260 -1.00 6.23 9.54
C MET A 260 -1.83 7.47 9.88
N ASP A 261 -1.40 8.18 10.92
CA ASP A 261 -2.01 9.43 11.35
C ASP A 261 -1.25 10.63 10.78
N HIS A 262 0.08 10.63 10.94
CA HIS A 262 0.93 11.74 10.51
C HIS A 262 2.27 11.26 9.95
N VAL A 263 2.76 11.95 8.93
CA VAL A 263 4.10 11.75 8.39
C VAL A 263 4.76 13.12 8.24
N GLU A 264 5.91 13.28 8.89
CA GLU A 264 6.67 14.51 8.78
C GLU A 264 8.13 14.24 8.38
N PRO A 265 8.71 15.10 7.52
CA PRO A 265 10.13 15.04 7.20
C PRO A 265 10.97 15.42 8.42
N VAL A 266 11.99 14.58 8.69
CA VAL A 266 13.00 14.82 9.72
C VAL A 266 14.40 14.82 9.08
N GLU A 267 15.44 15.09 9.86
CA GLU A 267 16.81 15.03 9.34
C GLU A 267 17.15 13.62 8.85
N ASN A 268 17.39 13.47 7.54
CA ASN A 268 17.68 12.21 6.84
C ASN A 268 16.57 11.15 6.87
N GLY A 269 15.29 11.53 7.02
CA GLY A 269 14.23 10.55 7.05
C GLY A 269 12.81 11.11 7.10
N LEU A 270 11.86 10.18 7.24
CA LEU A 270 10.45 10.46 7.48
C LEU A 270 10.06 9.88 8.85
N GLN A 271 9.54 10.71 9.73
CA GLN A 271 8.89 10.24 10.95
C GLN A 271 7.46 9.91 10.62
N VAL A 272 7.09 8.65 10.83
CA VAL A 272 5.75 8.11 10.60
C VAL A 272 5.11 7.86 11.95
N GLU A 273 3.98 8.47 12.19
CA GLU A 273 3.14 8.25 13.36
C GLU A 273 1.84 7.57 12.93
N GLY A 274 1.38 6.63 13.71
CA GLY A 274 0.17 5.89 13.41
C GLY A 274 -0.45 5.25 14.64
N ILE A 275 -1.57 4.59 14.41
CA ILE A 275 -2.35 3.91 15.44
C ILE A 275 -2.62 2.47 14.98
N LEU A 276 -2.27 1.52 15.83
CA LEU A 276 -2.76 0.15 15.71
C LEU A 276 -4.05 0.03 16.53
N THR A 277 -5.16 -0.13 15.86
CA THR A 277 -6.44 -0.47 16.49
C THR A 277 -6.56 -1.99 16.54
N VAL A 278 -6.85 -2.53 17.74
CA VAL A 278 -7.04 -3.96 17.95
C VAL A 278 -8.43 -4.19 18.52
N ASP A 279 -9.24 -4.94 17.78
CA ASP A 279 -10.57 -5.37 18.18
C ASP A 279 -10.48 -6.79 18.73
N ILE A 280 -11.02 -7.02 19.91
CA ILE A 280 -10.93 -8.30 20.61
C ILE A 280 -12.32 -8.77 20.97
N LEU A 281 -12.70 -9.94 20.47
CA LEU A 281 -13.91 -10.66 20.85
C LEU A 281 -13.56 -11.74 21.84
N TYR A 282 -14.28 -11.81 22.97
CA TYR A 282 -14.00 -12.77 24.03
C TYR A 282 -15.27 -13.34 24.68
N ALA A 283 -15.17 -14.57 25.16
CA ALA A 283 -16.16 -15.16 26.01
C ALA A 283 -16.02 -14.60 27.44
N THR A 284 -17.16 -14.33 28.07
CA THR A 284 -17.23 -13.79 29.41
C THR A 284 -17.59 -14.87 30.44
N THR A 285 -17.52 -14.50 31.73
CA THR A 285 -17.97 -15.34 32.83
C THR A 285 -19.46 -15.15 33.16
N ASP A 286 -20.15 -14.22 32.48
CA ASP A 286 -21.56 -13.93 32.68
C ASP A 286 -22.41 -14.67 31.63
N ASP A 287 -23.22 -15.62 32.06
CA ASP A 287 -24.14 -16.39 31.20
C ASP A 287 -25.19 -15.51 30.50
N SER A 288 -25.48 -14.32 31.01
CA SER A 288 -26.43 -13.37 30.40
C SER A 288 -25.83 -12.62 29.22
N PHE A 289 -24.50 -12.46 29.20
CA PHE A 289 -23.73 -11.82 28.15
C PHE A 289 -22.51 -12.69 27.80
N PRO A 290 -22.71 -13.83 27.13
CA PRO A 290 -21.69 -14.85 26.98
C PRO A 290 -20.52 -14.38 26.08
N ILE A 291 -20.70 -13.35 25.28
CA ILE A 291 -19.69 -12.76 24.39
C ILE A 291 -19.65 -11.26 24.63
N ALA A 292 -18.43 -10.73 24.72
CA ALA A 292 -18.17 -9.30 24.80
C ALA A 292 -17.04 -8.90 23.84
N HIS A 293 -16.92 -7.60 23.61
CA HIS A 293 -15.95 -7.00 22.72
C HIS A 293 -15.25 -5.85 23.44
N THR A 294 -13.94 -5.71 23.18
CA THR A 294 -13.16 -4.52 23.54
C THR A 294 -12.36 -4.07 22.34
N GLN A 295 -12.11 -2.77 22.25
CA GLN A 295 -11.27 -2.17 21.22
C GLN A 295 -10.19 -1.34 21.92
N GLU A 296 -8.96 -1.57 21.50
CA GLU A 296 -7.79 -0.86 22.03
C GLU A 296 -7.04 -0.15 20.91
N GLN A 297 -6.50 1.02 21.24
CA GLN A 297 -5.73 1.84 20.32
C GLN A 297 -4.31 2.01 20.84
N ILE A 298 -3.34 1.54 20.08
CA ILE A 298 -1.92 1.56 20.43
C ILE A 298 -1.20 2.50 19.46
N PRO A 299 -0.76 3.70 19.91
CA PRO A 299 0.00 4.59 19.07
C PRO A 299 1.39 4.02 18.79
N PHE A 300 1.90 4.26 17.60
CA PHE A 300 3.26 3.91 17.23
C PHE A 300 3.95 5.04 16.49
N THR A 301 5.27 5.07 16.60
CA THR A 301 6.13 6.01 15.87
C THR A 301 7.32 5.25 15.30
N GLN A 302 7.63 5.49 14.03
CA GLN A 302 8.77 4.88 13.34
C GLN A 302 9.47 5.92 12.47
N ILE A 303 10.79 5.92 12.50
CA ILE A 303 11.60 6.69 11.54
C ILE A 303 11.99 5.78 10.39
N VAL A 304 11.67 6.22 9.19
CA VAL A 304 12.12 5.61 7.93
C VAL A 304 13.30 6.41 7.43
N ASP A 305 14.48 5.79 7.42
CA ASP A 305 15.70 6.44 6.94
C ASP A 305 15.63 6.70 5.44
N VAL A 306 15.87 7.95 5.02
CA VAL A 306 15.95 8.37 3.61
C VAL A 306 17.31 9.05 3.36
N PRO A 307 18.34 8.27 2.99
CA PRO A 307 19.66 8.81 2.75
C PRO A 307 19.65 9.87 1.65
N GLY A 308 20.26 11.02 1.92
CA GLY A 308 20.35 12.11 0.94
C GLY A 308 19.20 13.08 0.92
N MET A 309 18.20 12.91 1.78
CA MET A 309 17.16 13.90 2.04
C MET A 309 17.79 15.10 2.74
N LYS A 310 18.12 16.14 1.97
CA LYS A 310 18.72 17.37 2.50
C LYS A 310 17.70 18.51 2.40
N GLY A 311 17.15 18.91 3.54
CA GLY A 311 16.61 20.24 3.79
C GLY A 311 15.49 20.83 2.92
N HIS A 312 15.28 20.34 1.70
CA HIS A 312 14.23 20.76 0.80
C HIS A 312 13.13 19.70 0.77
N THR A 313 12.14 19.87 1.60
CA THR A 313 11.02 18.93 1.75
C THR A 313 9.88 19.21 0.77
N GLU A 314 9.90 20.36 0.11
CA GLU A 314 8.85 20.80 -0.81
C GLU A 314 8.81 19.97 -2.10
N ASP A 315 9.96 19.42 -2.52
CA ASP A 315 10.12 18.64 -3.76
C ASP A 315 10.04 17.11 -3.52
N ILE A 316 9.63 16.67 -2.32
CA ILE A 316 9.61 15.25 -1.95
C ILE A 316 8.18 14.73 -1.95
N SER A 317 7.97 13.65 -2.70
CA SER A 317 6.76 12.83 -2.64
C SER A 317 7.06 11.46 -2.05
N TYR A 318 6.14 10.92 -1.26
CA TYR A 318 6.28 9.60 -0.66
C TYR A 318 4.96 8.84 -0.68
N GLU A 319 5.06 7.53 -0.81
CA GLU A 319 3.97 6.58 -0.57
C GLU A 319 4.43 5.63 0.53
N ILE A 320 3.60 5.47 1.57
CA ILE A 320 3.87 4.57 2.69
C ILE A 320 2.62 3.72 2.90
N GLU A 321 2.80 2.41 2.88
CA GLU A 321 1.73 1.45 3.09
C GLU A 321 2.02 0.62 4.35
N PRO A 322 1.22 0.78 5.42
CA PRO A 322 1.31 -0.06 6.59
C PRO A 322 0.65 -1.42 6.32
N ALA A 323 1.25 -2.48 6.81
CA ALA A 323 0.67 -3.82 6.80
C ALA A 323 0.98 -4.54 8.11
N ILE A 324 0.03 -5.32 8.61
CA ILE A 324 0.25 -6.15 9.79
C ILE A 324 0.83 -7.49 9.33
N ASP A 325 2.10 -7.74 9.66
CA ASP A 325 2.73 -9.02 9.40
C ASP A 325 2.35 -10.07 10.44
N GLN A 326 2.27 -9.63 11.70
CA GLN A 326 1.93 -10.49 12.84
C GLN A 326 1.09 -9.73 13.85
N LEU A 327 0.06 -10.39 14.36
CA LEU A 327 -0.73 -9.92 15.48
C LEU A 327 -1.02 -11.10 16.40
N ALA A 328 -0.81 -10.94 17.68
CA ALA A 328 -1.15 -11.90 18.70
C ALA A 328 -1.67 -11.19 19.94
N VAL A 329 -2.72 -11.72 20.53
CA VAL A 329 -3.26 -11.29 21.81
C VAL A 329 -3.14 -12.43 22.80
N ASN A 330 -2.43 -12.21 23.90
CA ASN A 330 -2.19 -13.20 24.92
C ASN A 330 -2.87 -12.80 26.23
N LEU A 331 -3.73 -13.66 26.76
CA LEU A 331 -4.37 -13.43 28.05
C LEU A 331 -3.34 -13.59 29.18
N LEU A 332 -3.19 -12.58 30.01
CA LEU A 332 -2.35 -12.61 31.22
C LEU A 332 -3.14 -13.04 32.45
N ASP A 333 -4.36 -12.53 32.59
CA ASP A 333 -5.36 -12.94 33.57
C ASP A 333 -6.78 -12.56 33.04
N ASN A 334 -7.81 -12.64 33.87
CA ASN A 334 -9.18 -12.39 33.46
C ASN A 334 -9.53 -10.90 33.18
N GLU A 335 -8.58 -9.98 33.38
CA GLU A 335 -8.75 -8.54 33.16
C GLU A 335 -7.61 -7.94 32.31
N ARG A 336 -6.48 -8.67 32.15
CA ARG A 336 -5.31 -8.15 31.47
C ARG A 336 -4.89 -9.05 30.33
N PHE A 337 -4.45 -8.44 29.26
CA PHE A 337 -3.90 -9.11 28.09
C PHE A 337 -2.71 -8.33 27.52
N GLU A 338 -1.90 -9.02 26.75
CA GLU A 338 -0.76 -8.46 26.04
C GLU A 338 -1.01 -8.52 24.55
N VAL A 339 -0.87 -7.37 23.88
CA VAL A 339 -0.93 -7.27 22.42
C VAL A 339 0.49 -7.24 21.89
N LYS A 340 0.81 -8.16 20.98
CA LYS A 340 2.07 -8.19 20.23
C LYS A 340 1.77 -8.04 18.75
N ALA A 341 2.42 -7.10 18.09
CA ALA A 341 2.28 -6.91 16.66
C ALA A 341 3.63 -6.64 15.99
N VAL A 342 3.74 -7.06 14.74
CA VAL A 342 4.78 -6.63 13.82
C VAL A 342 4.10 -5.92 12.68
N ILE A 343 4.41 -4.64 12.48
CA ILE A 343 3.90 -3.82 11.40
C ILE A 343 5.05 -3.56 10.42
N SER A 344 4.84 -3.85 9.15
CA SER A 344 5.73 -3.46 8.07
C SER A 344 5.23 -2.16 7.43
N LEU A 345 6.15 -1.25 7.16
CA LEU A 345 5.92 0.00 6.44
C LEU A 345 6.64 -0.09 5.11
N GLN A 346 5.93 -0.44 4.05
CA GLN A 346 6.48 -0.37 2.69
C GLN A 346 6.54 1.08 2.28
N THR A 347 7.72 1.55 1.90
CA THR A 347 7.95 2.97 1.63
C THR A 347 8.65 3.16 0.31
N ILE A 348 8.15 4.09 -0.51
CA ILE A 348 8.84 4.66 -1.66
C ILE A 348 8.90 6.17 -1.49
N VAL A 349 10.09 6.74 -1.65
CA VAL A 349 10.30 8.19 -1.58
C VAL A 349 10.95 8.65 -2.87
N GLN A 350 10.36 9.67 -3.46
CA GLN A 350 10.76 10.25 -4.74
C GLN A 350 11.03 11.74 -4.53
N GLN A 351 11.95 12.28 -5.30
CA GLN A 351 12.25 13.70 -5.34
C GLN A 351 11.98 14.24 -6.74
N GLU A 352 11.27 15.35 -6.84
CA GLU A 352 11.16 16.08 -8.08
C GLU A 352 12.48 16.78 -8.40
N VAL A 353 12.97 16.61 -9.62
CA VAL A 353 14.17 17.22 -10.13
C VAL A 353 13.83 17.97 -11.41
N CYS A 354 14.04 19.29 -11.41
CA CYS A 354 13.78 20.12 -12.57
C CYS A 354 15.10 20.56 -13.21
N MET A 355 15.16 20.51 -14.55
CA MET A 355 16.31 20.97 -15.34
C MET A 355 15.85 21.76 -16.55
N GLU A 356 16.64 22.77 -16.95
CA GLU A 356 16.46 23.40 -18.25
C GLU A 356 16.93 22.46 -19.36
N LYS A 357 16.10 22.29 -20.39
CA LYS A 357 16.41 21.58 -21.65
C LYS A 357 16.27 22.53 -22.82
N ILE A 358 17.05 22.32 -23.87
CA ILE A 358 16.85 22.97 -25.14
C ILE A 358 15.81 22.17 -25.93
N VAL A 359 14.77 22.85 -26.43
CA VAL A 359 13.70 22.25 -27.23
C VAL A 359 13.84 22.59 -28.71
N ASP A 360 14.44 23.72 -29.03
CA ASP A 360 14.70 24.14 -30.40
C ASP A 360 15.90 25.06 -30.48
N ILE A 361 16.52 25.17 -31.66
CA ILE A 361 17.66 26.05 -31.95
C ILE A 361 17.47 26.70 -33.31
N HIS A 362 17.54 28.01 -33.33
CA HIS A 362 17.51 28.79 -34.57
C HIS A 362 18.88 29.45 -34.84
N LYS A 363 19.31 29.47 -36.10
CA LYS A 363 20.45 30.25 -36.56
C LYS A 363 19.97 31.63 -37.01
N GLU A 364 20.75 32.66 -36.74
CA GLU A 364 20.54 33.96 -37.33
C GLU A 364 21.43 34.18 -38.58
N PRO A 365 20.85 34.47 -39.78
CA PRO A 365 19.44 34.59 -40.10
C PRO A 365 18.74 33.21 -40.26
N LEU A 366 17.59 33.09 -39.73
CA LEU A 366 16.55 32.06 -39.64
C LEU A 366 16.72 30.78 -40.47
N ASP A 367 17.62 29.86 -40.06
CA ASP A 367 17.68 28.47 -40.50
C ASP A 367 17.49 27.56 -39.29
N ALA A 368 16.67 26.51 -39.44
CA ALA A 368 16.45 25.52 -38.41
C ALA A 368 17.67 24.58 -38.29
N VAL A 369 17.97 24.14 -37.07
CA VAL A 369 19.01 23.14 -36.79
C VAL A 369 18.34 21.77 -36.58
N GLU A 370 18.90 20.73 -37.19
CA GLU A 370 18.42 19.36 -37.00
C GLU A 370 18.82 18.86 -35.61
N LEU A 371 17.81 18.36 -34.84
CA LEU A 371 17.98 17.95 -33.47
C LEU A 371 17.72 16.44 -33.31
N MET A 372 18.57 15.79 -32.53
CA MET A 372 18.35 14.40 -32.08
C MET A 372 17.31 14.39 -30.97
N LYS A 373 16.16 13.77 -31.21
CA LYS A 373 15.03 13.73 -30.31
C LYS A 373 14.75 12.31 -29.82
N HIS A 374 14.42 12.18 -28.55
CA HIS A 374 14.01 10.93 -27.91
C HIS A 374 12.71 11.13 -27.15
N CYS A 375 11.85 10.11 -27.12
CA CYS A 375 10.63 10.13 -26.35
C CYS A 375 10.87 9.62 -24.93
N LEU A 376 10.35 10.34 -23.95
CA LEU A 376 10.39 10.00 -22.53
C LEU A 376 8.96 9.85 -21.99
N LEU A 377 8.70 8.76 -21.28
CA LEU A 377 7.44 8.50 -20.60
C LEU A 377 7.66 8.53 -19.08
N TYR A 378 6.92 9.38 -18.39
CA TYR A 378 6.94 9.49 -16.93
C TYR A 378 5.54 9.86 -16.39
N THR A 379 5.36 9.86 -15.07
CA THR A 379 4.10 10.28 -14.43
C THR A 379 4.25 11.66 -13.82
N SER A 380 3.24 12.52 -14.02
CA SER A 380 3.09 13.77 -13.29
C SER A 380 1.78 13.77 -12.49
N ASP A 381 1.75 14.55 -11.40
CA ASP A 381 0.52 14.76 -10.66
C ASP A 381 -0.37 15.73 -11.44
N ALA A 382 -1.57 15.30 -11.83
CA ALA A 382 -2.52 16.11 -12.60
C ALA A 382 -3.01 17.38 -11.87
N ALA A 383 -2.66 17.54 -10.60
CA ALA A 383 -3.01 18.71 -9.79
C ALA A 383 -2.12 19.94 -10.07
N ASP A 384 -0.94 19.78 -10.68
CA ASP A 384 -0.02 20.89 -10.97
C ASP A 384 -0.26 21.51 -12.34
N GLU A 385 -1.02 20.87 -13.23
CA GLU A 385 -1.47 21.50 -14.48
C GLU A 385 -2.73 22.34 -14.24
N GLY A 386 -2.52 23.47 -13.58
CA GLY A 386 -3.30 24.71 -13.66
C GLY A 386 -4.81 24.62 -13.85
N LEU A 387 -5.56 24.68 -12.79
CA LEU A 387 -6.78 25.45 -12.81
C LEU A 387 -6.42 26.96 -12.80
N GLY A 388 -5.84 27.43 -13.87
CA GLY A 388 -5.83 28.85 -14.22
C GLY A 388 -7.15 29.20 -14.90
N VAL A 389 -8.11 29.66 -14.11
CA VAL A 389 -9.20 30.52 -14.54
C VAL A 389 -9.32 31.64 -13.53
#